data_0877af54dcdc8723590a0f6072ee877f
#
_entry.id   0877af54dcdc8723590a0f6072ee877f
#
_cell.length_a   1.000
_cell.length_b   1.000
_cell.length_c   1.000
_cell.angle_alpha   90.00
_cell.angle_beta   90.00
_cell.angle_gamma   90.00
#
_symmetry.space_group_name_H-M   'P 1'
#
loop_
_entity.id
_entity.type
_entity.pdbx_description
1 polymer ?
#
loop_
_entity_poly.entity_id
_entity_poly.type
_entity_poly.pdbx_seq_one_letter_code
_entity_poly.pdbx_strand_id
1 'polypeptide(L)'
;MKTLLFCMLGLGLTACGSSPKGTNGDQDELAMLIGTYTNGSSKGIYTFRFNQETGTAVPLSSAALPNPSYLVPSGDGEFVYAVSEMNDSTAALSSLSLDRETGELRLLNTVPTFGADPCYVATNGREVLTANYSGGTMSVFPVAKILIFLQISFVYPKIIIKIGK
;
A
#
# COMPACT_ATOMS: atom_id res chain seq x y z
N MET A 1 -37.76 -65.92 19.41
CA MET A 1 -39.23 -65.75 19.33
C MET A 1 -39.56 -64.35 18.87
N LYS A 2 -40.15 -64.25 17.68
CA LYS A 2 -41.00 -63.17 17.10
C LYS A 2 -40.54 -61.73 17.20
N THR A 3 -39.92 -61.24 16.19
CA THR A 3 -40.23 -60.24 15.18
C THR A 3 -41.43 -59.35 15.48
N LEU A 4 -41.24 -58.04 15.54
CA LEU A 4 -42.20 -57.08 15.01
C LEU A 4 -41.47 -55.88 14.38
N LEU A 5 -41.68 -55.77 13.07
CA LEU A 5 -41.24 -54.72 12.17
C LEU A 5 -42.29 -53.61 12.28
N PHE A 6 -41.87 -52.37 12.58
CA PHE A 6 -42.74 -51.21 12.46
C PHE A 6 -42.14 -50.22 11.45
N CYS A 7 -42.81 -50.23 10.29
CA CYS A 7 -42.48 -49.29 9.19
C CYS A 7 -43.24 -48.00 9.45
N MET A 8 -42.56 -46.90 9.74
CA MET A 8 -43.13 -45.57 9.74
C MET A 8 -42.58 -44.79 8.56
N LEU A 9 -43.45 -44.60 7.58
CA LEU A 9 -43.28 -43.63 6.51
C LEU A 9 -43.34 -42.23 7.10
N GLY A 10 -42.19 -41.57 7.21
CA GLY A 10 -42.14 -40.13 7.48
C GLY A 10 -41.92 -39.37 6.18
N LEU A 11 -42.93 -38.64 5.72
CA LEU A 11 -42.78 -37.62 4.68
C LEU A 11 -41.86 -36.54 5.18
N GLY A 12 -40.62 -36.52 4.70
CA GLY A 12 -39.71 -35.40 4.90
C GLY A 12 -39.99 -34.28 3.91
N LEU A 13 -40.60 -33.21 4.40
CA LEU A 13 -40.59 -31.92 3.69
C LEU A 13 -39.17 -31.41 3.63
N THR A 14 -38.55 -31.46 2.46
CA THR A 14 -37.32 -30.74 2.16
C THR A 14 -37.65 -29.25 2.09
N ALA A 15 -37.48 -28.56 3.22
CA ALA A 15 -37.36 -27.10 3.21
C ALA A 15 -36.06 -26.74 2.50
N CYS A 16 -36.15 -26.24 1.27
CA CYS A 16 -35.09 -25.50 0.62
C CYS A 16 -34.79 -24.26 1.48
N GLY A 17 -33.91 -24.41 2.45
CA GLY A 17 -33.27 -23.28 3.12
C GLY A 17 -32.40 -22.57 2.12
N SER A 18 -32.86 -21.45 1.58
CA SER A 18 -31.99 -20.46 0.94
C SER A 18 -31.00 -19.99 1.99
N SER A 19 -29.76 -20.46 1.90
CA SER A 19 -28.65 -19.87 2.65
C SER A 19 -28.65 -18.37 2.37
N PRO A 20 -28.55 -17.50 3.38
CA PRO A 20 -28.37 -16.09 3.12
C PRO A 20 -27.10 -15.96 2.30
N LYS A 21 -27.19 -15.39 1.10
CA LYS A 21 -26.03 -14.88 0.36
C LYS A 21 -25.29 -13.99 1.34
N GLY A 22 -24.09 -14.44 1.77
CA GLY A 22 -23.17 -13.58 2.47
C GLY A 22 -23.01 -12.33 1.61
N THR A 23 -23.26 -11.19 2.18
CA THR A 23 -23.05 -9.90 1.55
C THR A 23 -21.56 -9.82 1.19
N ASN A 24 -21.25 -9.85 -0.12
CA ASN A 24 -19.91 -9.68 -0.69
C ASN A 24 -19.36 -8.24 -0.47
N GLY A 25 -19.85 -7.52 0.53
CA GLY A 25 -19.49 -6.13 0.78
C GLY A 25 -18.00 -5.88 1.08
N ASP A 26 -17.25 -6.92 1.41
CA ASP A 26 -15.86 -6.78 1.85
C ASP A 26 -14.84 -6.99 0.70
N GLN A 27 -15.27 -7.57 -0.43
CA GLN A 27 -14.37 -7.84 -1.57
C GLN A 27 -14.23 -6.66 -2.54
N ASP A 28 -15.14 -5.68 -2.46
CA ASP A 28 -15.18 -4.54 -3.36
C ASP A 28 -14.53 -3.28 -2.77
N GLU A 29 -14.07 -3.34 -1.53
CA GLU A 29 -13.44 -2.23 -0.83
C GLU A 29 -11.92 -2.35 -0.81
N LEU A 30 -11.22 -1.30 -1.25
CA LEU A 30 -9.77 -1.18 -1.25
C LEU A 30 -9.32 -0.02 -0.37
N ALA A 31 -8.16 -0.17 0.25
CA ALA A 31 -7.44 0.96 0.79
C ALA A 31 -6.80 1.74 -0.37
N MET A 32 -7.22 2.97 -0.58
CA MET A 32 -6.64 3.88 -1.58
C MET A 32 -5.78 4.92 -0.88
N LEU A 33 -4.56 5.08 -1.37
CA LEU A 33 -3.59 6.06 -0.86
C LEU A 33 -3.31 7.11 -1.94
N ILE A 34 -3.33 8.37 -1.55
CA ILE A 34 -3.05 9.51 -2.44
C ILE A 34 -1.92 10.33 -1.82
N GLY A 35 -0.80 10.41 -2.52
CA GLY A 35 0.27 11.35 -2.22
C GLY A 35 0.06 12.67 -2.98
N THR A 36 0.50 13.77 -2.39
CA THR A 36 0.28 15.12 -2.94
C THR A 36 1.50 16.01 -2.73
N TYR A 37 1.61 17.07 -3.54
CA TYR A 37 2.53 18.15 -3.22
C TYR A 37 2.00 19.01 -2.06
N THR A 38 2.90 19.47 -1.18
CA THR A 38 2.56 20.17 0.06
C THR A 38 2.89 21.66 0.04
N ASN A 39 3.09 22.23 -1.15
CA ASN A 39 3.30 23.67 -1.35
C ASN A 39 2.03 24.53 -1.18
N GLY A 40 0.89 23.91 -0.89
CA GLY A 40 -0.40 24.54 -0.60
C GLY A 40 -0.94 24.11 0.77
N SER A 41 -2.23 23.80 0.85
CA SER A 41 -2.92 23.37 2.07
C SER A 41 -2.87 21.88 2.35
N SER A 42 -2.26 21.09 1.45
CA SER A 42 -2.17 19.64 1.63
C SER A 42 -1.21 19.25 2.75
N LYS A 43 -1.57 18.17 3.48
CA LYS A 43 -0.73 17.59 4.55
C LYS A 43 0.31 16.60 4.02
N GLY A 44 0.07 15.99 2.84
CA GLY A 44 0.96 15.00 2.26
C GLY A 44 0.22 13.76 1.77
N ILE A 45 0.10 12.70 2.57
CA ILE A 45 -0.58 11.46 2.20
C ILE A 45 -1.99 11.44 2.78
N TYR A 46 -2.97 11.02 1.97
CA TYR A 46 -4.35 10.79 2.39
C TYR A 46 -4.73 9.34 2.13
N THR A 47 -5.50 8.75 3.04
CA THR A 47 -6.01 7.40 2.92
C THR A 47 -7.53 7.40 2.83
N PHE A 48 -8.05 6.53 1.97
CA PHE A 48 -9.49 6.40 1.72
C PHE A 48 -9.87 4.92 1.69
N ARG A 49 -11.11 4.65 2.02
CA ARG A 49 -11.80 3.41 1.67
C ARG A 49 -12.47 3.63 0.32
N PHE A 50 -12.07 2.86 -0.67
CA PHE A 50 -12.53 3.00 -2.04
C PHE A 50 -13.37 1.80 -2.44
N ASN A 51 -14.59 2.05 -2.86
CA ASN A 51 -15.47 1.01 -3.40
C ASN A 51 -15.33 0.97 -4.93
N GLN A 52 -14.91 -0.19 -5.45
CA GLN A 52 -14.61 -0.37 -6.86
C GLN A 52 -15.84 -0.42 -7.75
N GLU A 53 -17.01 -0.85 -7.24
CA GLU A 53 -18.26 -0.92 -8.00
C GLU A 53 -18.89 0.47 -8.18
N THR A 54 -18.93 1.24 -7.09
CA THR A 54 -19.61 2.54 -7.08
C THR A 54 -18.68 3.71 -7.40
N GLY A 55 -17.36 3.52 -7.32
CA GLY A 55 -16.37 4.58 -7.42
C GLY A 55 -16.35 5.54 -6.21
N THR A 56 -17.03 5.18 -5.12
CA THR A 56 -17.09 6.02 -3.93
C THR A 56 -15.80 5.93 -3.13
N ALA A 57 -15.25 7.07 -2.72
CA ALA A 57 -14.10 7.18 -1.85
C ALA A 57 -14.48 7.84 -0.52
N VAL A 58 -14.32 7.12 0.59
CA VAL A 58 -14.60 7.63 1.94
C VAL A 58 -13.27 7.95 2.61
N PRO A 59 -13.00 9.20 3.05
CA PRO A 59 -11.76 9.54 3.71
C PRO A 59 -11.62 8.80 5.05
N LEU A 60 -10.43 8.27 5.32
CA LEU A 60 -10.09 7.58 6.56
C LEU A 60 -9.13 8.41 7.41
N SER A 61 -7.94 8.71 6.87
CA SER A 61 -6.88 9.37 7.62
C SER A 61 -5.99 10.22 6.72
N SER A 62 -5.01 10.91 7.32
CA SER A 62 -3.95 11.62 6.60
C SER A 62 -2.66 11.62 7.42
N ALA A 63 -1.52 11.55 6.73
CA ALA A 63 -0.19 11.66 7.32
C ALA A 63 0.58 12.84 6.73
N ALA A 64 1.27 13.58 7.61
CA ALA A 64 2.13 14.67 7.18
C ALA A 64 3.45 14.11 6.63
N LEU A 65 3.74 14.45 5.37
CA LEU A 65 5.02 14.14 4.72
C LEU A 65 5.27 15.21 3.64
N PRO A 66 6.48 15.76 3.51
CA PRO A 66 6.76 16.75 2.48
C PRO A 66 6.71 16.13 1.08
N ASN A 67 5.92 16.70 0.19
CA ASN A 67 5.82 16.34 -1.24
C ASN A 67 5.88 14.83 -1.54
N PRO A 68 5.01 13.97 -0.94
CA PRO A 68 4.99 12.55 -1.25
C PRO A 68 4.32 12.30 -2.61
N SER A 69 4.97 12.72 -3.69
CA SER A 69 4.43 12.69 -5.05
C SER A 69 4.26 11.28 -5.59
N TYR A 70 5.03 10.32 -5.07
CA TYR A 70 4.92 8.90 -5.40
C TYR A 70 5.05 8.02 -4.17
N LEU A 71 4.26 6.96 -4.12
CA LEU A 71 4.27 5.98 -3.03
C LEU A 71 3.92 4.57 -3.54
N VAL A 72 4.40 3.55 -2.81
CA VAL A 72 4.11 2.14 -3.12
C VAL A 72 3.88 1.37 -1.82
N PRO A 73 2.85 0.51 -1.74
CA PRO A 73 2.70 -0.41 -0.61
C PRO A 73 3.72 -1.55 -0.69
N SER A 74 4.05 -2.14 0.46
CA SER A 74 4.74 -3.43 0.54
C SER A 74 3.85 -4.56 0.02
N GLY A 75 4.45 -5.71 -0.32
CA GLY A 75 3.71 -6.86 -0.86
C GLY A 75 2.68 -7.46 0.10
N ASP A 76 2.86 -7.31 1.42
CA ASP A 76 1.91 -7.70 2.47
C ASP A 76 0.89 -6.61 2.79
N GLY A 77 1.11 -5.38 2.31
CA GLY A 77 0.24 -4.23 2.54
C GLY A 77 0.33 -3.65 3.96
N GLU A 78 1.33 -4.04 4.76
CA GLU A 78 1.52 -3.52 6.12
C GLU A 78 2.31 -2.21 6.14
N PHE A 79 3.08 -1.95 5.07
CA PHE A 79 3.95 -0.78 4.96
C PHE A 79 3.71 -0.01 3.67
N VAL A 80 4.06 1.27 3.72
CA VAL A 80 4.06 2.18 2.57
C VAL A 80 5.41 2.86 2.50
N TYR A 81 5.99 2.87 1.31
CA TYR A 81 7.21 3.62 0.99
C TYR A 81 6.83 4.84 0.17
N ALA A 82 7.24 6.02 0.58
CA ALA A 82 6.91 7.27 -0.09
C ALA A 82 8.16 8.13 -0.28
N VAL A 83 8.30 8.74 -1.44
CA VAL A 83 9.34 9.74 -1.66
C VAL A 83 8.95 11.07 -1.02
N SER A 84 9.93 11.89 -0.69
CA SER A 84 9.79 13.34 -0.51
C SER A 84 10.49 14.01 -1.68
N GLU A 85 9.69 14.41 -2.70
CA GLU A 85 10.20 14.99 -3.94
C GLU A 85 10.64 16.44 -3.69
N MET A 86 11.92 16.56 -3.34
CA MET A 86 12.58 17.81 -3.05
C MET A 86 13.84 17.92 -3.91
N ASN A 87 14.19 19.13 -4.34
CA ASN A 87 15.36 19.35 -5.18
C ASN A 87 16.62 19.77 -4.41
N ASP A 88 16.64 19.53 -3.10
CA ASP A 88 17.70 19.86 -2.19
C ASP A 88 18.09 18.66 -1.28
N SER A 89 18.85 18.92 -0.24
CA SER A 89 19.32 17.91 0.72
C SER A 89 18.20 17.27 1.57
N THR A 90 16.97 17.75 1.47
CA THR A 90 15.79 17.19 2.14
C THR A 90 15.07 16.12 1.30
N ALA A 91 15.55 15.88 0.06
CA ALA A 91 15.08 14.78 -0.79
C ALA A 91 15.26 13.43 -0.08
N ALA A 92 14.18 12.68 0.09
CA ALA A 92 14.19 11.52 0.97
C ALA A 92 13.25 10.39 0.50
N LEU A 93 13.49 9.21 1.08
CA LEU A 93 12.58 8.07 1.09
C LEU A 93 12.10 7.85 2.52
N SER A 94 10.81 7.73 2.70
CA SER A 94 10.16 7.44 3.99
C SER A 94 9.48 6.07 3.98
N SER A 95 9.54 5.36 5.11
CA SER A 95 8.73 4.17 5.37
C SER A 95 7.68 4.48 6.44
N LEU A 96 6.45 4.02 6.20
CA LEU A 96 5.33 4.19 7.11
C LEU A 96 4.66 2.83 7.35
N SER A 97 4.16 2.56 8.56
CA SER A 97 3.22 1.46 8.77
C SER A 97 1.82 1.91 8.37
N LEU A 98 1.02 0.97 7.86
CA LEU A 98 -0.37 1.20 7.47
C LEU A 98 -1.28 0.29 8.30
N ASP A 99 -2.18 0.88 9.06
CA ASP A 99 -3.34 0.19 9.61
C ASP A 99 -4.43 0.17 8.52
N ARG A 100 -4.74 -1.00 8.00
CA ARG A 100 -5.67 -1.17 6.86
C ARG A 100 -7.13 -0.96 7.23
N GLU A 101 -7.49 -1.09 8.51
CA GLU A 101 -8.86 -0.90 9.00
C GLU A 101 -9.17 0.59 9.18
N THR A 102 -8.26 1.30 9.82
CA THR A 102 -8.43 2.72 10.14
C THR A 102 -7.86 3.65 9.08
N GLY A 103 -6.98 3.15 8.20
CA GLY A 103 -6.22 3.95 7.25
C GLY A 103 -5.10 4.76 7.89
N GLU A 104 -4.82 4.56 9.19
CA GLU A 104 -3.75 5.31 9.88
C GLU A 104 -2.39 4.95 9.31
N LEU A 105 -1.62 5.98 8.96
CA LEU A 105 -0.23 5.88 8.54
C LEU A 105 0.66 6.43 9.64
N ARG A 106 1.64 5.63 10.07
CA ARG A 106 2.61 6.04 11.08
C ARG A 106 4.02 6.03 10.50
N LEU A 107 4.69 7.18 10.50
CA LEU A 107 6.07 7.30 10.04
C LEU A 107 6.99 6.45 10.92
N LEU A 108 7.77 5.59 10.30
CA LEU A 108 8.76 4.71 10.94
C LEU A 108 10.17 5.23 10.77
N ASN A 109 10.53 5.62 9.53
CA ASN A 109 11.86 6.07 9.20
C ASN A 109 11.87 6.98 7.96
N THR A 110 12.88 7.84 7.87
CA THR A 110 13.17 8.67 6.71
C THR A 110 14.67 8.67 6.47
N VAL A 111 15.08 8.44 5.23
CA VAL A 111 16.49 8.43 4.81
C VAL A 111 16.69 9.30 3.57
N PRO A 112 17.81 10.05 3.45
CA PRO A 112 18.07 10.86 2.28
C PRO A 112 18.28 9.99 1.04
N THR A 113 17.79 10.45 -0.12
CA THR A 113 18.00 9.76 -1.41
C THR A 113 19.38 10.07 -2.00
N PHE A 114 20.05 11.11 -1.55
CA PHE A 114 21.31 11.62 -2.14
C PHE A 114 21.19 11.97 -3.64
N GLY A 115 19.98 12.14 -4.12
CA GLY A 115 19.63 12.57 -5.47
C GLY A 115 18.40 13.45 -5.43
N ALA A 116 18.41 14.54 -6.19
CA ALA A 116 17.33 15.51 -6.22
C ALA A 116 16.12 15.01 -6.98
N ASP A 117 14.94 15.45 -6.53
CA ASP A 117 13.61 15.16 -7.09
C ASP A 117 13.35 13.64 -7.28
N PRO A 118 13.33 12.86 -6.17
CA PRO A 118 12.89 11.47 -6.24
C PRO A 118 11.39 11.45 -6.59
N CYS A 119 11.07 11.05 -7.82
CA CYS A 119 9.71 11.08 -8.36
C CYS A 119 9.10 9.69 -8.62
N TYR A 120 9.82 8.63 -8.30
CA TYR A 120 9.37 7.25 -8.44
C TYR A 120 9.96 6.38 -7.33
N VAL A 121 9.16 5.46 -6.81
CA VAL A 121 9.60 4.43 -5.87
C VAL A 121 9.04 3.06 -6.27
N ALA A 122 9.86 2.01 -6.13
CA ALA A 122 9.46 0.63 -6.31
C ALA A 122 10.12 -0.26 -5.27
N THR A 123 9.52 -1.43 -5.01
CA THR A 123 10.05 -2.43 -4.09
C THR A 123 9.88 -3.84 -4.63
N ASN A 124 10.82 -4.73 -4.28
CA ASN A 124 10.73 -6.17 -4.47
C ASN A 124 10.56 -6.92 -3.12
N GLY A 125 10.29 -6.18 -2.03
CA GLY A 125 10.17 -6.69 -0.66
C GLY A 125 11.50 -6.88 0.08
N ARG A 126 12.65 -6.83 -0.61
CA ARG A 126 13.99 -6.88 -0.02
C ARG A 126 14.70 -5.54 -0.09
N GLU A 127 14.40 -4.80 -1.15
CA GLU A 127 14.98 -3.52 -1.45
C GLU A 127 13.89 -2.56 -1.88
N VAL A 128 14.10 -1.28 -1.61
CA VAL A 128 13.33 -0.18 -2.15
C VAL A 128 14.27 0.66 -2.99
N LEU A 129 13.84 1.05 -4.18
CA LEU A 129 14.59 1.92 -5.06
C LEU A 129 13.83 3.21 -5.36
N THR A 130 14.55 4.31 -5.53
CA THR A 130 14.00 5.57 -6.01
C THR A 130 14.70 5.99 -7.30
N ALA A 131 13.93 6.58 -8.25
CA ALA A 131 14.50 7.31 -9.37
C ALA A 131 14.48 8.80 -9.04
N ASN A 132 15.64 9.44 -9.10
CA ASN A 132 15.87 10.84 -8.74
C ASN A 132 16.01 11.65 -10.03
N TYR A 133 14.93 12.31 -10.46
CA TYR A 133 14.80 12.91 -11.79
C TYR A 133 15.86 13.97 -12.07
N SER A 134 15.89 15.04 -11.27
CA SER A 134 16.85 16.14 -11.48
C SER A 134 18.28 15.73 -11.15
N GLY A 135 18.46 14.78 -10.21
CA GLY A 135 19.77 14.21 -9.91
C GLY A 135 20.32 13.30 -11.00
N GLY A 136 19.47 12.78 -11.90
CA GLY A 136 19.84 11.80 -12.92
C GLY A 136 20.39 10.51 -12.31
N THR A 137 19.93 10.14 -11.11
CA THR A 137 20.46 9.03 -10.30
C THR A 137 19.37 8.09 -9.85
N MET A 138 19.74 6.92 -9.36
CA MET A 138 18.88 5.98 -8.65
C MET A 138 19.49 5.67 -7.29
N SER A 139 18.66 5.57 -6.26
CA SER A 139 19.08 5.14 -4.93
C SER A 139 18.42 3.83 -4.57
N VAL A 140 19.15 2.93 -3.92
CA VAL A 140 18.67 1.61 -3.51
C VAL A 140 18.87 1.46 -2.00
N PHE A 141 17.81 1.01 -1.32
CA PHE A 141 17.77 0.89 0.13
C PHE A 141 17.38 -0.54 0.50
N PRO A 142 18.20 -1.28 1.24
CA PRO A 142 17.82 -2.59 1.76
C PRO A 142 16.73 -2.44 2.82
N VAL A 143 15.71 -3.32 2.76
CA VAL A 143 14.66 -3.42 3.77
C VAL A 143 15.16 -4.31 4.90
N ALA A 144 15.42 -3.76 6.07
CA ALA A 144 15.77 -4.52 7.26
C ALA A 144 14.51 -5.10 7.94
N LYS A 145 14.67 -6.25 8.63
CA LYS A 145 13.58 -6.91 9.40
C LYS A 145 12.97 -6.03 10.51
N ILE A 146 13.69 -5.02 10.96
CA ILE A 146 13.19 -3.95 11.81
C ILE A 146 13.20 -2.72 10.91
N LEU A 147 12.21 -2.52 10.14
CA LEU A 147 11.79 -1.40 9.26
C LEU A 147 12.57 -0.06 9.34
N ILE A 148 13.82 -0.15 9.69
CA ILE A 148 14.82 0.90 9.66
C ILE A 148 15.63 0.61 8.41
N PHE A 149 15.50 1.43 7.38
CA PHE A 149 16.46 1.38 6.28
C PHE A 149 17.86 1.48 6.86
N LEU A 150 18.67 0.43 6.75
CA LEU A 150 20.08 0.57 6.95
C LEU A 150 20.56 1.58 5.91
N GLN A 151 21.24 2.62 6.37
CA GLN A 151 21.74 3.72 5.55
C GLN A 151 22.87 3.25 4.60
N ILE A 152 22.52 2.34 3.69
CA ILE A 152 23.40 1.91 2.60
C ILE A 152 22.65 2.25 1.32
N SER A 153 22.78 3.49 0.88
CA SER A 153 22.30 3.90 -0.43
C SER A 153 23.40 3.73 -1.46
N PHE A 154 23.15 2.96 -2.49
CA PHE A 154 23.97 2.97 -3.69
C PHE A 154 23.37 4.01 -4.64
N VAL A 155 24.08 5.08 -4.90
CA VAL A 155 23.71 6.07 -5.91
C VAL A 155 24.35 5.64 -7.23
N TYR A 156 23.54 5.22 -8.18
CA TYR A 156 23.99 4.89 -9.53
C TYR A 156 23.90 6.13 -10.42
N PRO A 157 25.02 6.72 -10.86
CA PRO A 157 24.97 7.83 -11.81
C PRO A 157 24.60 7.32 -13.21
N LYS A 158 23.66 7.99 -13.84
CA LYS A 158 23.17 7.74 -15.22
C LYS A 158 22.48 6.38 -15.44
N ILE A 159 21.20 6.33 -15.19
CA ILE A 159 20.36 5.25 -15.69
C ILE A 159 20.00 5.55 -17.15
N ILE A 160 20.56 4.79 -18.08
CA ILE A 160 20.09 4.74 -19.45
C ILE A 160 19.10 3.57 -19.53
N ILE A 161 17.80 3.87 -19.46
CA ILE A 161 16.78 2.87 -19.74
C ILE A 161 16.75 2.68 -21.27
N LYS A 162 17.39 1.62 -21.79
CA LYS A 162 17.16 1.15 -23.15
C LYS A 162 15.84 0.39 -23.15
N ILE A 163 14.79 1.02 -23.63
CA ILE A 163 13.58 0.31 -24.02
C ILE A 163 13.92 -0.42 -25.33
N GLY A 164 14.12 -1.74 -25.28
CA GLY A 164 14.27 -2.58 -26.45
C GLY A 164 12.98 -2.51 -27.30
N LYS A 165 13.16 -2.43 -28.63
CA LYS A 165 12.07 -2.60 -29.60
C LYS A 165 11.66 -4.07 -29.67
#